data_1d9a612c311a7d0c98527207765574a9
#
_entry.id   1d9a612c311a7d0c98527207765574a9
#
_cell.length_a   1.000
_cell.length_b   1.000
_cell.length_c   1.000
_cell.angle_alpha   90.00
_cell.angle_beta   90.00
_cell.angle_gamma   90.00
#
_symmetry.space_group_name_H-M   'P 1'
#
loop_
_entity.id
_entity.type
_entity.pdbx_description
1 polymer ?
#
loop_
_entity_poly.entity_id
_entity_poly.type
_entity_poly.pdbx_seq_one_letter_code
_entity_poly.pdbx_strand_id
1 'polypeptide(L)'
;MYEAAVAHYLATGKRSFLDIAIKSANLLCETFGPEEGKITVAPGHQEVEIGLVKLYRVTGDKRYLDLSQFFLDARGKYDKYDRSSEDQFRNGAYWQDHKPVLEQDEAVGHAVRATYKRRTL
;
A
#
# COMPACT_ATOMS: atom_id res chain seq x y z
N MET A 1 11.90 1.90 -2.14
CA MET A 1 12.85 0.80 -1.79
C MET A 1 12.52 -0.51 -2.51
N TYR A 2 11.34 -1.11 -2.36
CA TYR A 2 10.99 -2.43 -2.96
C TYR A 2 11.09 -2.47 -4.48
N GLU A 3 10.55 -1.48 -5.18
CA GLU A 3 10.68 -1.38 -6.64
C GLU A 3 12.15 -1.34 -7.11
N ALA A 4 12.98 -0.54 -6.43
CA ALA A 4 14.39 -0.44 -6.75
C ALA A 4 15.14 -1.76 -6.51
N ALA A 5 14.83 -2.46 -5.42
CA ALA A 5 15.42 -3.77 -5.10
C ALA A 5 15.07 -4.84 -6.14
N VAL A 6 13.80 -4.86 -6.58
CA VAL A 6 13.34 -5.76 -7.65
C VAL A 6 14.01 -5.41 -8.98
N ALA A 7 14.04 -4.12 -9.36
CA ALA A 7 14.70 -3.67 -10.60
C ALA A 7 16.20 -4.03 -10.61
N HIS A 8 16.91 -3.80 -9.50
CA HIS A 8 18.31 -4.17 -9.36
C HIS A 8 18.53 -5.70 -9.53
N TYR A 9 17.68 -6.51 -8.90
CA TYR A 9 17.76 -7.96 -9.03
C TYR A 9 17.51 -8.42 -10.47
N LEU A 10 16.47 -7.91 -11.12
CA LEU A 10 16.17 -8.27 -12.52
C LEU A 10 17.27 -7.84 -13.49
N ALA A 11 17.92 -6.71 -13.24
CA ALA A 11 19.00 -6.20 -14.09
C ALA A 11 20.34 -6.90 -13.88
N THR A 12 20.63 -7.38 -12.66
CA THR A 12 21.98 -7.83 -12.29
C THR A 12 22.07 -9.29 -11.83
N GLY A 13 20.95 -9.90 -11.47
CA GLY A 13 20.89 -11.20 -10.79
C GLY A 13 21.39 -11.18 -9.33
N LYS A 14 21.85 -10.04 -8.82
CA LYS A 14 22.39 -9.91 -7.45
C LYS A 14 21.28 -9.78 -6.42
N ARG A 15 21.31 -10.62 -5.39
CA ARG A 15 20.26 -10.69 -4.37
C ARG A 15 20.43 -9.75 -3.19
N SER A 16 21.61 -9.16 -2.99
CA SER A 16 21.93 -8.40 -1.76
C SER A 16 20.89 -7.32 -1.40
N PHE A 17 20.44 -6.54 -2.38
CA PHE A 17 19.41 -5.53 -2.14
C PHE A 17 18.00 -6.14 -2.04
N LEU A 18 17.71 -7.17 -2.85
CA LEU A 18 16.45 -7.89 -2.77
C LEU A 18 16.25 -8.54 -1.40
N ASP A 19 17.29 -9.13 -0.81
CA ASP A 19 17.21 -9.78 0.50
C ASP A 19 16.91 -8.77 1.64
N ILE A 20 17.43 -7.54 1.53
CA ILE A 20 17.06 -6.45 2.45
C ILE A 20 15.58 -6.09 2.30
N ALA A 21 15.09 -5.96 1.07
CA ALA A 21 13.70 -5.67 0.80
C ALA A 21 12.76 -6.78 1.32
N ILE A 22 13.15 -8.05 1.15
CA ILE A 22 12.43 -9.22 1.67
C ILE A 22 12.33 -9.17 3.20
N LYS A 23 13.44 -8.90 3.90
CA LYS A 23 13.41 -8.76 5.37
C LYS A 23 12.47 -7.68 5.84
N SER A 24 12.50 -6.51 5.18
CA SER A 24 11.58 -5.40 5.47
C SER A 24 10.13 -5.80 5.19
N ALA A 25 9.83 -6.44 4.07
CA ALA A 25 8.48 -6.88 3.71
C ALA A 25 7.94 -7.95 4.68
N ASN A 26 8.79 -8.87 5.14
CA ASN A 26 8.42 -9.85 6.15
C ASN A 26 7.99 -9.18 7.47
N LEU A 27 8.76 -8.17 7.92
CA LEU A 27 8.39 -7.38 9.10
C LEU A 27 7.02 -6.69 8.91
N LEU A 28 6.74 -6.14 7.71
CA LEU A 28 5.42 -5.57 7.42
C LEU A 28 4.31 -6.62 7.50
N CYS A 29 4.52 -7.83 6.95
CA CYS A 29 3.56 -8.93 7.03
C CYS A 29 3.29 -9.41 8.46
N GLU A 30 4.28 -9.31 9.35
CA GLU A 30 4.13 -9.62 10.77
C GLU A 30 3.41 -8.52 11.53
N THR A 31 3.61 -7.26 11.14
CA THR A 31 3.12 -6.08 11.84
C THR A 31 1.71 -5.67 11.43
N PHE A 32 1.40 -5.76 10.14
CA PHE A 32 0.12 -5.29 9.57
C PHE A 32 -0.73 -6.45 9.08
N GLY A 33 -2.03 -6.31 9.20
CA GLY A 33 -2.98 -7.30 8.71
C GLY A 33 -4.32 -7.25 9.44
N PRO A 34 -5.28 -8.08 9.03
CA PRO A 34 -6.59 -8.15 9.66
C PRO A 34 -6.59 -8.99 10.95
N GLU A 35 -5.50 -9.74 11.24
CA GLU A 35 -5.44 -10.68 12.34
C GLU A 35 -5.30 -9.95 13.70
N GLU A 36 -5.76 -10.61 14.74
CA GLU A 36 -5.65 -10.08 16.11
C GLU A 36 -4.19 -9.76 16.50
N GLY A 37 -3.98 -8.60 17.09
CA GLY A 37 -2.66 -8.13 17.51
C GLY A 37 -1.87 -7.39 16.43
N LYS A 38 -2.35 -7.36 15.18
CA LYS A 38 -1.73 -6.59 14.10
C LYS A 38 -2.32 -5.20 13.95
N ILE A 39 -1.56 -4.32 13.30
CA ILE A 39 -2.01 -2.98 12.95
C ILE A 39 -2.96 -3.07 11.74
N THR A 40 -4.20 -2.58 11.92
CA THR A 40 -5.28 -2.71 10.92
C THR A 40 -5.44 -1.51 9.99
N VAL A 41 -4.51 -0.56 10.02
CA VAL A 41 -4.53 0.64 9.13
C VAL A 41 -3.44 0.56 8.08
N ALA A 42 -3.71 1.07 6.88
CA ALA A 42 -2.72 1.18 5.83
C ALA A 42 -1.71 2.30 6.12
N PRO A 43 -0.45 2.18 5.65
CA PRO A 43 0.54 3.26 5.71
C PRO A 43 0.06 4.54 5.01
N GLY A 44 0.65 5.70 5.37
CA GLY A 44 0.21 7.01 4.89
C GLY A 44 0.29 7.19 3.37
N HIS A 45 1.32 6.69 2.68
CA HIS A 45 1.47 6.77 1.23
C HIS A 45 1.07 5.48 0.51
N GLN A 46 0.40 5.61 -0.64
CA GLN A 46 -0.03 4.52 -1.53
C GLN A 46 1.11 4.10 -2.49
N GLU A 47 2.24 3.72 -1.95
CA GLU A 47 3.42 3.31 -2.74
C GLU A 47 3.90 1.91 -2.39
N VAL A 48 3.71 1.51 -1.15
CA VAL A 48 4.18 0.23 -0.64
C VAL A 48 3.47 -0.95 -1.32
N GLU A 49 2.22 -0.78 -1.68
CA GLU A 49 1.38 -1.79 -2.34
C GLU A 49 1.99 -2.20 -3.69
N ILE A 50 2.44 -1.22 -4.51
CA ILE A 50 3.12 -1.49 -5.78
C ILE A 50 4.40 -2.29 -5.56
N GLY A 51 5.19 -1.91 -4.56
CA GLY A 51 6.42 -2.59 -4.20
C GLY A 51 6.20 -4.03 -3.74
N LEU A 52 5.16 -4.26 -2.93
CA LEU A 52 4.78 -5.60 -2.46
C LEU A 52 4.34 -6.51 -3.61
N VAL A 53 3.55 -6.00 -4.56
CA VAL A 53 3.16 -6.76 -5.77
C VAL A 53 4.40 -7.14 -6.61
N LYS A 54 5.36 -6.23 -6.77
CA LYS A 54 6.61 -6.53 -7.48
C LYS A 54 7.46 -7.56 -6.75
N LEU A 55 7.56 -7.49 -5.42
CA LEU A 55 8.22 -8.52 -4.62
C LEU A 55 7.54 -9.89 -4.78
N TYR A 56 6.20 -9.93 -4.73
CA TYR A 56 5.45 -11.16 -4.99
C TYR A 56 5.83 -11.76 -6.35
N ARG A 57 5.90 -10.95 -7.41
CA ARG A 57 6.21 -11.43 -8.77
C ARG A 57 7.59 -12.09 -8.90
N VAL A 58 8.58 -11.65 -8.14
CA VAL A 58 9.95 -12.19 -8.20
C VAL A 58 10.23 -13.26 -7.16
N THR A 59 9.45 -13.32 -6.07
CA THR A 59 9.64 -14.28 -4.96
C THR A 59 8.63 -15.41 -4.97
N GLY A 60 7.44 -15.20 -5.51
CA GLY A 60 6.28 -16.09 -5.39
C GLY A 60 5.63 -16.11 -4.01
N ASP A 61 6.09 -15.28 -3.04
CA ASP A 61 5.56 -15.25 -1.69
C ASP A 61 4.22 -14.50 -1.64
N LYS A 62 3.13 -15.27 -1.53
CA LYS A 62 1.76 -14.78 -1.54
C LYS A 62 1.46 -13.79 -0.40
N ARG A 63 2.18 -13.84 0.72
CA ARG A 63 1.98 -12.90 1.83
C ARG A 63 2.11 -11.44 1.41
N TYR A 64 3.00 -11.14 0.45
CA TYR A 64 3.18 -9.78 -0.07
C TYR A 64 1.98 -9.31 -0.89
N LEU A 65 1.39 -10.21 -1.68
CA LEU A 65 0.17 -9.90 -2.44
C LEU A 65 -1.01 -9.70 -1.48
N ASP A 66 -1.19 -10.58 -0.50
CA ASP A 66 -2.27 -10.50 0.49
C ASP A 66 -2.16 -9.21 1.34
N LEU A 67 -0.94 -8.81 1.73
CA LEU A 67 -0.72 -7.55 2.45
C LEU A 67 -1.01 -6.32 1.58
N SER A 68 -0.63 -6.35 0.30
CA SER A 68 -0.97 -5.27 -0.65
C SER A 68 -2.49 -5.11 -0.79
N GLN A 69 -3.20 -6.22 -0.94
CA GLN A 69 -4.67 -6.25 -1.01
C GLN A 69 -5.29 -5.70 0.28
N PHE A 70 -4.80 -6.14 1.44
CA PHE A 70 -5.25 -5.65 2.74
C PHE A 70 -5.12 -4.13 2.86
N PHE A 71 -3.98 -3.54 2.45
CA PHE A 71 -3.79 -2.09 2.50
C PHE A 71 -4.78 -1.33 1.59
N LEU A 72 -5.05 -1.85 0.39
CA LEU A 72 -6.04 -1.27 -0.52
C LEU A 72 -7.45 -1.34 0.08
N ASP A 73 -7.82 -2.48 0.65
CA ASP A 73 -9.14 -2.71 1.22
C ASP A 73 -9.38 -1.94 2.53
N ALA A 74 -8.32 -1.65 3.29
CA ALA A 74 -8.41 -0.86 4.51
C ALA A 74 -8.72 0.62 4.23
N ARG A 75 -8.28 1.16 3.09
CA ARG A 75 -8.50 2.56 2.73
C ARG A 75 -9.98 2.85 2.50
N GLY A 76 -10.40 4.03 2.99
CA GLY A 76 -11.79 4.48 2.90
C GLY A 76 -12.73 3.89 3.95
N LYS A 77 -12.24 3.00 4.82
CA LYS A 77 -13.03 2.33 5.87
C LYS A 77 -12.73 2.83 7.29
N TYR A 78 -11.92 3.89 7.43
CA TYR A 78 -11.56 4.41 8.75
C TYR A 78 -12.64 5.32 9.32
N ASP A 79 -13.07 5.07 10.56
CA ASP A 79 -14.09 5.85 11.26
C ASP A 79 -13.61 7.22 11.77
N LYS A 80 -12.28 7.45 11.73
CA LYS A 80 -11.66 8.68 12.22
C LYS A 80 -11.98 9.95 11.42
N TYR A 81 -12.56 9.82 10.22
CA TYR A 81 -12.85 10.94 9.35
C TYR A 81 -14.30 11.43 9.47
N ASP A 82 -14.48 12.75 9.49
CA ASP A 82 -15.78 13.40 9.38
C ASP A 82 -16.19 13.47 7.90
N ARG A 83 -16.90 12.44 7.42
CA ARG A 83 -17.32 12.31 6.02
C ARG A 83 -18.27 13.41 5.56
N SER A 84 -18.91 14.15 6.48
CA SER A 84 -19.80 15.27 6.17
C SER A 84 -19.06 16.60 5.97
N SER A 85 -17.79 16.67 6.34
CA SER A 85 -16.99 17.90 6.22
C SER A 85 -16.58 18.18 4.78
N GLU A 86 -16.63 19.45 4.36
CA GLU A 86 -16.07 19.91 3.08
C GLU A 86 -14.53 20.00 3.10
N ASP A 87 -13.93 20.04 4.30
CA ASP A 87 -12.47 20.08 4.45
C ASP A 87 -11.85 18.71 4.11
N GLN A 88 -11.03 18.68 3.07
CA GLN A 88 -10.37 17.47 2.57
C GLN A 88 -9.46 16.76 3.61
N PHE A 89 -8.95 17.48 4.59
CA PHE A 89 -8.16 16.91 5.68
C PHE A 89 -9.06 16.23 6.72
N ARG A 90 -10.24 16.75 6.94
CA ARG A 90 -11.21 16.19 7.90
C ARG A 90 -11.99 15.02 7.32
N ASN A 91 -12.38 15.08 6.04
CA ASN A 91 -13.16 14.03 5.40
C ASN A 91 -12.33 12.86 4.82
N GLY A 92 -11.00 12.96 4.83
CA GLY A 92 -10.09 11.93 4.35
C GLY A 92 -9.75 12.02 2.86
N ALA A 93 -10.31 12.97 2.11
CA ALA A 93 -10.07 13.10 0.67
C ALA A 93 -8.60 13.39 0.33
N TYR A 94 -7.91 14.20 1.14
CA TYR A 94 -6.49 14.49 0.94
C TYR A 94 -5.62 13.22 0.85
N TRP A 95 -5.95 12.18 1.63
CA TRP A 95 -5.24 10.90 1.66
C TRP A 95 -5.89 9.81 0.80
N GLN A 96 -6.92 10.15 0.00
CA GLN A 96 -7.74 9.20 -0.77
C GLN A 96 -8.44 8.14 0.11
N ASP A 97 -8.76 8.50 1.36
CA ASP A 97 -9.46 7.68 2.35
C ASP A 97 -10.95 8.04 2.50
N HIS A 98 -11.49 8.91 1.62
CA HIS A 98 -12.88 9.38 1.66
C HIS A 98 -13.91 8.32 1.28
N LYS A 99 -13.51 7.36 0.43
CA LYS A 99 -14.32 6.20 -0.01
C LYS A 99 -13.44 4.96 -0.14
N PRO A 100 -13.99 3.74 -0.07
CA PRO A 100 -13.29 2.53 -0.48
C PRO A 100 -12.71 2.67 -1.89
N VAL A 101 -11.58 2.03 -2.16
CA VAL A 101 -10.83 2.27 -3.40
C VAL A 101 -11.62 1.94 -4.67
N LEU A 102 -12.43 0.88 -4.63
CA LEU A 102 -13.25 0.43 -5.78
C LEU A 102 -14.48 1.33 -6.03
N GLU A 103 -14.84 2.17 -5.07
CA GLU A 103 -15.96 3.12 -5.17
C GLU A 103 -15.52 4.52 -5.61
N GLN A 104 -14.20 4.73 -5.80
CA GLN A 104 -13.65 6.02 -6.21
C GLN A 104 -13.71 6.20 -7.71
N ASP A 105 -14.53 7.11 -8.16
CA ASP A 105 -14.77 7.47 -9.56
C ASP A 105 -13.89 8.62 -10.06
N GLU A 106 -13.34 9.44 -9.14
CA GLU A 106 -12.50 10.57 -9.46
C GLU A 106 -11.20 10.61 -8.63
N ALA A 107 -10.22 11.38 -9.10
CA ALA A 107 -8.99 11.64 -8.36
C ALA A 107 -9.17 12.88 -7.51
N VAL A 108 -9.13 12.72 -6.19
CA VAL A 108 -9.25 13.82 -5.21
C VAL A 108 -8.02 13.91 -4.33
N GLY A 109 -7.86 15.05 -3.65
CA GLY A 109 -6.83 15.28 -2.66
C GLY A 109 -5.42 15.39 -3.26
N HIS A 110 -4.43 14.82 -2.60
CA HIS A 110 -3.04 14.95 -3.00
C HIS A 110 -2.74 14.20 -4.31
N ALA A 111 -2.37 14.93 -5.37
CA ALA A 111 -2.26 14.41 -6.74
C ALA A 111 -1.30 13.22 -6.86
N VAL A 112 -0.12 13.29 -6.23
CA VAL A 112 0.87 12.19 -6.28
C VAL A 112 0.31 10.91 -5.67
N ARG A 113 -0.34 11.00 -4.49
CA ARG A 113 -0.95 9.83 -3.83
C ARG A 113 -2.06 9.22 -4.69
N ALA A 114 -2.89 10.02 -5.33
CA ALA A 114 -3.97 9.56 -6.20
C ALA A 114 -3.44 8.78 -7.40
N THR A 115 -2.33 9.24 -8.01
CA THR A 115 -1.71 8.54 -9.15
C THR A 115 -1.06 7.22 -8.75
N TYR A 116 -0.39 7.14 -7.61
CA TYR A 116 0.19 5.88 -7.11
C TYR A 116 -0.90 4.85 -6.80
N LYS A 117 -2.00 5.27 -6.20
CA LYS A 117 -3.12 4.38 -5.90
C LYS A 117 -3.68 3.71 -7.16
N ARG A 118 -3.88 4.47 -8.25
CA ARG A 118 -4.37 3.94 -9.53
C ARG A 118 -3.38 2.97 -10.21
N ARG A 119 -2.09 3.06 -9.94
CA ARG A 119 -1.08 2.14 -10.48
C ARG A 119 -1.06 0.78 -9.80
N THR A 120 -1.67 0.66 -8.64
CA THR A 120 -1.71 -0.60 -7.86
C THR A 120 -2.92 -1.45 -8.23
N LEU A 121 -3.98 -0.83 -8.74
CA LEU A 121 -5.21 -1.48 -9.21
C LEU A 121 -5.01 -2.08 -10.61
#